data_a4d05bbcc79c14a0d8db21f3dfb83de5
#
_entry.id   a4d05bbcc79c14a0d8db21f3dfb83de5
#
_cell.length_a   1.000
_cell.length_b   1.000
_cell.length_c   1.000
_cell.angle_alpha   90.00
_cell.angle_beta   90.00
_cell.angle_gamma   90.00
#
_symmetry.space_group_name_H-M   'P 1'
#
loop_
_entity.id
_entity.type
_entity.pdbx_description
1 polymer ?
#
loop_
_entity_poly.entity_id
_entity_poly.type
_entity_poly.pdbx_seq_one_letter_code
_entity_poly.pdbx_strand_id
1 'polypeptide(L)'
;GICCDLARLFAALCRSQNIPCYVVDGIPYNPAKDCHTWNRVYFDGSWWNMDVTFDTVQAKNQGELYGFRNIENVCSQDEEYLITKIY
;
A
#
# COMPACT_ATOMS: atom_id res chain seq x y z
N GLY A 1 3.30 3.47 -13.37
CA GLY A 1 2.74 4.70 -12.87
C GLY A 1 3.36 5.12 -11.55
N ILE A 2 2.94 6.25 -11.03
CA ILE A 2 3.51 6.83 -9.80
C ILE A 2 3.30 5.93 -8.57
N CYS A 3 2.16 5.26 -8.46
CA CYS A 3 1.89 4.36 -7.33
C CYS A 3 2.87 3.18 -7.30
N CYS A 4 3.21 2.65 -8.47
CA CYS A 4 4.17 1.55 -8.59
C CYS A 4 5.57 2.02 -8.19
N ASP A 5 5.99 3.18 -8.66
CA ASP A 5 7.31 3.74 -8.34
C ASP A 5 7.44 4.04 -6.85
N LEU A 6 6.44 4.65 -6.23
CA LEU A 6 6.42 4.95 -4.81
C LEU A 6 6.40 3.67 -3.96
N ALA A 7 5.61 2.67 -4.34
CA ALA A 7 5.55 1.40 -3.61
C ALA A 7 6.87 0.65 -3.67
N ARG A 8 7.54 0.64 -4.81
CA ARG A 8 8.86 0.01 -4.97
C ARG A 8 9.93 0.73 -4.17
N LEU A 9 9.94 2.05 -4.19
CA LEU A 9 10.86 2.85 -3.39
C LEU A 9 10.65 2.60 -1.89
N PHE A 10 9.41 2.61 -1.45
CA PHE A 10 9.08 2.33 -0.06
C PHE A 10 9.55 0.94 0.37
N ALA A 11 9.31 -0.08 -0.46
CA ALA A 11 9.77 -1.44 -0.17
C ALA A 11 11.31 -1.51 -0.08
N ALA A 12 12.01 -0.84 -0.98
CA ALA A 12 13.47 -0.81 -0.95
C ALA A 12 14.00 -0.15 0.34
N LEU A 13 13.39 0.94 0.76
CA LEU A 13 13.76 1.62 2.00
C LEU A 13 13.49 0.74 3.23
N CYS A 14 12.34 0.10 3.30
CA CYS A 14 12.02 -0.82 4.40
C CYS A 14 13.01 -1.98 4.46
N ARG A 15 13.26 -2.62 3.33
CA ARG A 15 14.18 -3.76 3.24
C ARG A 15 15.62 -3.37 3.61
N SER A 16 16.05 -2.16 3.29
CA SER A 16 17.37 -1.65 3.69
C SER A 16 17.50 -1.50 5.21
N GLN A 17 16.41 -1.41 5.93
CA GLN A 17 16.34 -1.32 7.39
C GLN A 17 15.92 -2.64 8.04
N ASN A 18 15.94 -3.75 7.28
CA ASN A 18 15.52 -5.07 7.75
C ASN A 18 14.04 -5.14 8.18
N ILE A 19 13.20 -4.31 7.58
CA ILE A 19 11.75 -4.35 7.79
C ILE A 19 11.11 -5.14 6.66
N PRO A 20 10.43 -6.27 6.95
CA PRO A 20 9.74 -7.03 5.90
C PRO A 20 8.70 -6.18 5.21
N CYS A 21 8.77 -6.13 3.89
CA CYS A 21 7.86 -5.32 3.09
C CYS A 21 7.63 -5.96 1.73
N TYR A 22 6.36 -6.08 1.36
CA TYR A 22 5.94 -6.54 0.04
C TYR A 22 5.41 -5.38 -0.79
N VAL A 23 5.54 -5.54 -2.10
CA VAL A 23 4.82 -4.73 -3.08
C VAL A 23 3.61 -5.54 -3.55
N VAL A 24 2.44 -4.95 -3.55
CA VAL A 24 1.19 -5.61 -3.89
C VAL A 24 0.55 -4.92 -5.08
N ASP A 25 0.32 -5.67 -6.16
CA ASP A 25 -0.40 -5.21 -7.33
C ASP A 25 -1.83 -5.74 -7.30
N GLY A 26 -2.80 -4.89 -7.61
CA GLY A 26 -4.20 -5.25 -7.64
C GLY A 26 -4.97 -4.65 -8.82
N ILE A 27 -5.99 -5.41 -9.28
CA ILE A 27 -6.94 -4.97 -10.28
C ILE A 27 -8.26 -4.66 -9.57
N PRO A 28 -8.84 -3.46 -9.75
CA PRO A 28 -10.05 -3.10 -9.05
C PRO A 28 -11.25 -3.92 -9.53
N TYR A 29 -12.14 -4.27 -8.62
CA TYR A 29 -13.42 -4.88 -8.99
C TYR A 29 -14.34 -3.86 -9.67
N ASN A 30 -14.21 -2.59 -9.31
CA ASN A 30 -14.94 -1.51 -9.94
C ASN A 30 -14.23 -1.10 -11.25
N PRO A 31 -14.87 -1.30 -12.43
CA PRO A 31 -14.23 -0.98 -13.71
C PRO A 31 -13.96 0.51 -13.95
N ALA A 32 -14.54 1.38 -13.13
CA ALA A 32 -14.27 2.82 -13.22
C ALA A 32 -12.95 3.22 -12.56
N LYS A 33 -12.32 2.33 -11.79
CA LYS A 33 -11.04 2.59 -11.12
C LYS A 33 -9.88 1.99 -11.91
N ASP A 34 -8.70 2.58 -11.76
CA ASP A 34 -7.47 2.07 -12.36
C ASP A 34 -6.81 1.01 -11.47
N CYS A 35 -5.93 0.21 -12.07
CA CYS A 35 -5.06 -0.69 -11.34
C CYS A 35 -4.24 0.08 -10.30
N HIS A 36 -3.93 -0.56 -9.19
CA HIS A 36 -3.23 0.10 -8.10
C HIS A 36 -2.12 -0.78 -7.53
N THR A 37 -1.14 -0.15 -6.90
CA THR A 37 -0.02 -0.79 -6.24
C THR A 37 0.17 -0.16 -4.88
N TRP A 38 0.31 -1.01 -3.87
CA TRP A 38 0.55 -0.57 -2.49
C TRP A 38 1.53 -1.52 -1.80
N ASN A 39 1.76 -1.33 -0.51
CA ASN A 39 2.69 -2.15 0.25
C ASN A 39 1.99 -2.90 1.38
N ARG A 40 2.56 -4.05 1.73
CA ARG A 40 2.33 -4.71 3.02
C ARG A 40 3.62 -4.70 3.79
N VAL A 41 3.58 -4.19 5.02
CA VAL A 41 4.75 -4.07 5.87
C VAL A 41 4.51 -4.76 7.20
N TYR A 42 5.53 -5.49 7.68
CA TYR A 42 5.49 -6.10 9.01
C TYR A 42 6.16 -5.15 10.00
N PHE A 43 5.37 -4.70 10.96
CA PHE A 43 5.80 -3.68 11.90
C PHE A 43 5.03 -3.85 13.21
N ASP A 44 5.74 -3.75 14.34
CA ASP A 44 5.15 -3.82 15.68
C ASP A 44 4.27 -5.07 15.90
N GLY A 45 4.77 -6.21 15.43
CA GLY A 45 4.11 -7.49 15.61
C GLY A 45 2.90 -7.77 14.71
N SER A 46 2.63 -6.91 13.75
CA SER A 46 1.49 -7.04 12.83
C SER A 46 1.86 -6.69 11.41
N TRP A 47 1.06 -7.16 10.47
CA TRP A 47 1.12 -6.74 9.07
C TRP A 47 0.20 -5.56 8.84
N TRP A 48 0.66 -4.59 8.07
CA TRP A 48 -0.07 -3.38 7.76
C TRP A 48 -0.11 -3.16 6.26
N ASN A 49 -1.28 -2.76 5.76
CA ASN A 49 -1.35 -2.16 4.42
C ASN A 49 -0.88 -0.71 4.51
N MET A 50 0.01 -0.34 3.61
CA MET A 50 0.56 1.01 3.52
C MET A 50 0.44 1.51 2.09
N ASP A 51 -0.33 2.56 1.90
CA ASP A 51 -0.52 3.17 0.60
C ASP A 51 0.16 4.53 0.56
N VAL A 52 1.41 4.53 0.10
CA VAL A 52 2.24 5.74 0.06
C VAL A 52 1.66 6.78 -0.89
N THR A 53 1.08 6.34 -2.01
CA THR A 53 0.44 7.24 -2.97
C THR A 53 -0.75 7.94 -2.33
N PHE A 54 -1.60 7.18 -1.65
CA PHE A 54 -2.76 7.72 -0.94
C PHE A 54 -2.33 8.70 0.14
N ASP A 55 -1.33 8.33 0.95
CA ASP A 55 -0.79 9.21 2.00
C ASP A 55 -0.22 10.49 1.43
N THR A 56 0.50 10.43 0.31
CA THR A 56 1.05 11.62 -0.35
C THR A 56 -0.07 12.58 -0.77
N VAL A 57 -1.14 12.06 -1.36
CA VAL A 57 -2.29 12.86 -1.77
C VAL A 57 -3.01 13.46 -0.56
N GLN A 58 -3.25 12.65 0.49
CA GLN A 58 -3.93 13.13 1.69
C GLN A 58 -3.11 14.16 2.45
N ALA A 59 -1.81 13.94 2.60
CA ALA A 59 -0.92 14.88 3.27
C ALA A 59 -0.89 16.23 2.54
N LYS A 60 -0.89 16.21 1.21
CA LYS A 60 -0.93 17.42 0.38
C LYS A 60 -2.23 18.19 0.55
N ASN A 61 -3.35 17.48 0.67
CA ASN A 61 -4.69 18.10 0.71
C ASN A 61 -5.15 18.45 2.15
N GLN A 62 -4.82 17.60 3.12
CA GLN A 62 -5.38 17.66 4.47
C GLN A 62 -4.32 17.64 5.59
N GLY A 63 -3.06 17.40 5.26
CA GLY A 63 -1.98 17.34 6.25
C GLY A 63 -2.01 16.11 7.13
N GLU A 64 -2.73 15.05 6.77
CA GLU A 64 -2.87 13.82 7.55
C GLU A 64 -2.51 12.58 6.74
N LEU A 65 -2.06 11.52 7.43
CA LEU A 65 -1.69 10.24 6.82
C LEU A 65 -2.74 9.19 7.15
N TYR A 66 -3.42 8.67 6.12
CA TYR A 66 -4.51 7.71 6.27
C TYR A 66 -4.24 6.34 5.65
N GLY A 67 -3.17 6.18 4.89
CA GLY A 67 -2.89 4.94 4.17
C GLY A 67 -2.31 3.82 5.03
N PHE A 68 -1.94 4.08 6.29
CA PHE A 68 -1.36 3.10 7.19
C PHE A 68 -2.48 2.39 7.96
N ARG A 69 -2.76 1.12 7.59
CA ARG A 69 -3.88 0.37 8.16
C ARG A 69 -3.49 -1.06 8.49
N ASN A 70 -3.93 -1.53 9.64
CA ASN A 70 -3.73 -2.91 10.05
C ASN A 70 -4.57 -3.84 9.17
N ILE A 71 -3.92 -4.83 8.56
CA ILE A 71 -4.57 -5.79 7.66
C ILE A 71 -5.66 -6.60 8.36
N GLU A 72 -5.43 -6.94 9.62
CA GLU A 72 -6.37 -7.77 10.37
C GLU A 72 -7.66 -7.03 10.73
N ASN A 73 -7.60 -5.72 10.82
CA ASN A 73 -8.74 -4.91 11.25
C ASN A 73 -9.53 -4.33 10.08
N VAL A 74 -8.86 -3.73 9.11
CA VAL A 74 -9.53 -3.14 7.95
C VAL A 74 -8.61 -3.25 6.75
N CYS A 75 -8.95 -4.08 5.84
CA CYS A 75 -8.21 -4.26 4.61
C CYS A 75 -9.01 -3.83 3.41
N SER A 76 -9.30 -2.54 3.33
CA SER A 76 -10.14 -2.00 2.27
C SER A 76 -9.55 -2.25 0.88
N GLN A 77 -8.20 -2.23 0.74
CA GLN A 77 -7.59 -2.55 -0.53
C GLN A 77 -7.85 -3.99 -0.95
N ASP A 78 -7.71 -4.94 -0.03
CA ASP A 78 -7.94 -6.36 -0.34
C ASP A 78 -9.41 -6.63 -0.71
N GLU A 79 -10.35 -5.84 -0.19
CA GLU A 79 -11.77 -5.92 -0.51
C GLU A 79 -12.11 -5.25 -1.85
N GLU A 80 -11.40 -4.17 -2.21
CA GLU A 80 -11.66 -3.39 -3.41
C GLU A 80 -10.90 -3.90 -4.65
N TYR A 81 -9.84 -4.68 -4.46
CA TYR A 81 -8.95 -5.12 -5.53
C TYR A 81 -8.74 -6.62 -5.52
N LEU A 82 -8.68 -7.20 -6.71
CA LEU A 82 -8.16 -8.55 -6.90
C LEU A 82 -6.64 -8.45 -6.90
N ILE A 83 -5.98 -9.07 -5.93
CA ILE A 83 -4.53 -9.10 -5.85
C ILE A 83 -4.00 -10.01 -6.94
N THR A 84 -3.13 -9.48 -7.79
CA THR A 84 -2.56 -10.20 -8.94
C THR A 84 -1.10 -10.58 -8.72
N LYS A 85 -0.37 -9.85 -7.88
CA LYS A 85 1.04 -10.12 -7.60
C LYS A 85 1.45 -9.56 -6.24
N ILE A 86 2.24 -10.34 -5.51
CA ILE A 86 2.90 -9.91 -4.27
C ILE A 86 4.39 -10.23 -4.42
N TYR A 87 5.26 -9.25 -4.25
CA TYR A 87 6.69 -9.46 -4.45
C TYR A 87 7.59 -8.58 -3.56
#